data_a9ad9d6273d08c8d07c753a86ec1e3f0
#
_entry.id   a9ad9d6273d08c8d07c753a86ec1e3f0
#
_cell.length_a   1.000
_cell.length_b   1.000
_cell.length_c   1.000
_cell.angle_alpha   90.00
_cell.angle_beta   90.00
_cell.angle_gamma   90.00
#
_symmetry.space_group_name_H-M   'P 1'
#
loop_
_entity.id
_entity.type
_entity.pdbx_description
1 polymer ?
#
loop_
_entity_poly.entity_id
_entity_poly.type
_entity_poly.pdbx_seq_one_letter_code
_entity_poly.pdbx_strand_id
1 'polypeptide(L)'
;MVRRVRTFVEAAVPDSVLARMLSVYHYGLAALGAALYNLPSRELLVIGVTGTKGKTSVTELLSAILEEAGFMVALMNSIRFKTGAESKPNRTRMSMAGRMFIQKFLRGAVDAGCTVAILEMTSEGARQHRQRFIDLDTLVFTNLAPEHIESHGSYEAYRDAKFEIGRQLARSRKRPRTIVANADDLESARYLTLPVEAALPFTLSSHEPYGADERGGFFTLDDTKISLHLPGEFSLKNALAAAVVARALGIRGSTIAHALDKVEKIPGRAEEIDAGQPFTVVVDYAHTPDSLKALYDAYGALRKICVLGATGGGRDTWKRPVMGRIANECCDTVILTDEDPYDEDPQKIIEDVMHGMPAGVGAQKKPEVVMDRRLAMRRAFELAHEYALGNTGGAQNKIAVLITGKGTDPSVCGKNGLQIPWSDAGVAREELEKLLKTRE
;
A
#
# COMPACT_ATOMS: atom_id res chain seq x y z
N MET A 1 -24.75 22.95 5.34
CA MET A 1 -25.84 22.37 6.15
C MET A 1 -25.46 21.04 6.79
N VAL A 2 -25.00 20.04 6.06
CA VAL A 2 -24.62 18.71 6.58
C VAL A 2 -23.52 18.78 7.68
N ARG A 3 -22.49 19.62 7.52
CA ARG A 3 -21.39 19.78 8.50
C ARG A 3 -21.90 20.35 9.85
N ARG A 4 -22.81 21.32 9.83
CA ARG A 4 -23.41 21.92 11.05
C ARG A 4 -24.34 20.94 11.79
N VAL A 5 -25.12 20.15 11.06
CA VAL A 5 -25.98 19.11 11.67
C VAL A 5 -25.13 18.04 12.32
N ARG A 6 -24.03 17.64 11.70
CA ARG A 6 -23.07 16.67 12.24
C ARG A 6 -22.46 17.17 13.55
N THR A 7 -21.96 18.42 13.60
CA THR A 7 -21.37 19.01 14.80
C THR A 7 -22.39 19.12 15.95
N PHE A 8 -23.66 19.42 15.63
CA PHE A 8 -24.72 19.50 16.64
C PHE A 8 -25.08 18.12 17.20
N VAL A 9 -25.15 17.09 16.38
CA VAL A 9 -25.42 15.71 16.81
C VAL A 9 -24.23 15.15 17.61
N GLU A 10 -23.00 15.42 17.21
CA GLU A 10 -21.77 15.04 17.94
C GLU A 10 -21.67 15.71 19.33
N ALA A 11 -22.26 16.90 19.52
CA ALA A 11 -22.28 17.59 20.81
C ALA A 11 -23.42 17.14 21.74
N ALA A 12 -24.51 16.56 21.21
CA ALA A 12 -25.71 16.25 21.94
C ALA A 12 -25.88 14.75 22.28
N VAL A 13 -25.13 13.85 21.68
CA VAL A 13 -25.27 12.40 21.82
C VAL A 13 -23.97 11.80 22.37
N PRO A 14 -24.01 10.97 23.44
CA PRO A 14 -22.81 10.28 23.93
C PRO A 14 -22.14 9.46 22.82
N ASP A 15 -20.80 9.50 22.74
CA ASP A 15 -20.01 8.85 21.69
C ASP A 15 -20.34 7.36 21.50
N SER A 16 -20.63 6.65 22.59
CA SER A 16 -21.00 5.23 22.54
C SER A 16 -22.36 4.98 21.85
N VAL A 17 -23.32 5.90 22.03
CA VAL A 17 -24.64 5.84 21.38
C VAL A 17 -24.51 6.20 19.92
N LEU A 18 -23.75 7.25 19.61
CA LEU A 18 -23.46 7.68 18.24
C LEU A 18 -22.76 6.56 17.45
N ALA A 19 -21.75 5.92 18.04
CA ALA A 19 -21.04 4.79 17.43
C ALA A 19 -21.97 3.61 17.11
N ARG A 20 -22.92 3.28 18.03
CA ARG A 20 -23.92 2.23 17.77
C ARG A 20 -24.88 2.61 16.64
N MET A 21 -25.40 3.83 16.65
CA MET A 21 -26.29 4.32 15.58
C MET A 21 -25.59 4.30 14.21
N LEU A 22 -24.34 4.76 14.15
CA LEU A 22 -23.52 4.70 12.93
C LEU A 22 -23.27 3.26 12.49
N SER A 23 -23.01 2.33 13.42
CA SER A 23 -22.83 0.92 13.12
C SER A 23 -24.09 0.32 12.49
N VAL A 24 -25.28 0.55 13.07
CA VAL A 24 -26.58 0.09 12.52
C VAL A 24 -26.83 0.70 11.14
N TYR A 25 -26.62 2.00 10.99
CA TYR A 25 -26.74 2.69 9.69
C TYR A 25 -25.81 2.08 8.63
N HIS A 26 -24.54 1.84 8.99
CA HIS A 26 -23.57 1.25 8.09
C HIS A 26 -23.92 -0.19 7.69
N TYR A 27 -24.40 -0.98 8.65
CA TYR A 27 -24.87 -2.33 8.40
C TYR A 27 -26.11 -2.35 7.50
N GLY A 28 -27.10 -1.49 7.78
CA GLY A 28 -28.31 -1.36 6.97
C GLY A 28 -28.01 -0.97 5.50
N LEU A 29 -27.08 -0.03 5.28
CA LEU A 29 -26.66 0.33 3.93
C LEU A 29 -25.89 -0.81 3.23
N ALA A 30 -25.12 -1.63 3.96
CA ALA A 30 -24.47 -2.79 3.39
C ALA A 30 -25.50 -3.85 2.94
N ALA A 31 -26.52 -4.10 3.78
CA ALA A 31 -27.62 -5.02 3.49
C ALA A 31 -28.45 -4.54 2.29
N LEU A 32 -28.79 -3.25 2.26
CA LEU A 32 -29.54 -2.65 1.16
C LEU A 32 -28.76 -2.75 -0.16
N GLY A 33 -27.45 -2.42 -0.13
CA GLY A 33 -26.60 -2.55 -1.32
C GLY A 33 -26.53 -3.99 -1.83
N ALA A 34 -26.36 -4.96 -0.91
CA ALA A 34 -26.35 -6.38 -1.29
C ALA A 34 -27.67 -6.84 -1.92
N ALA A 35 -28.81 -6.39 -1.36
CA ALA A 35 -30.13 -6.71 -1.89
C ALA A 35 -30.37 -6.05 -3.28
N LEU A 36 -30.08 -4.74 -3.41
CA LEU A 36 -30.25 -3.99 -4.66
C LEU A 36 -29.43 -4.57 -5.83
N TYR A 37 -28.25 -5.07 -5.55
CA TYR A 37 -27.36 -5.65 -6.57
C TYR A 37 -27.38 -7.17 -6.59
N ASN A 38 -28.38 -7.80 -5.98
CA ASN A 38 -28.63 -9.24 -6.02
C ASN A 38 -27.43 -10.09 -5.59
N LEU A 39 -26.74 -9.70 -4.46
CA LEU A 39 -25.64 -10.47 -3.84
C LEU A 39 -24.56 -10.93 -4.85
N PRO A 40 -23.98 -10.05 -5.66
CA PRO A 40 -23.15 -10.41 -6.81
C PRO A 40 -21.89 -11.21 -6.44
N SER A 41 -21.40 -11.10 -5.20
CA SER A 41 -20.28 -11.90 -4.73
C SER A 41 -20.50 -13.41 -4.80
N ARG A 42 -21.75 -13.87 -4.90
CA ARG A 42 -22.09 -15.29 -5.03
C ARG A 42 -21.86 -15.86 -6.42
N GLU A 43 -21.77 -14.98 -7.41
CA GLU A 43 -21.59 -15.31 -8.82
C GLU A 43 -20.12 -15.24 -9.28
N LEU A 44 -19.23 -14.73 -8.41
CA LEU A 44 -17.80 -14.54 -8.66
C LEU A 44 -16.97 -15.38 -7.70
N LEU A 45 -15.78 -15.79 -8.09
CA LEU A 45 -14.73 -16.17 -7.15
C LEU A 45 -14.19 -14.90 -6.51
N VAL A 46 -14.37 -14.69 -5.21
CA VAL A 46 -14.01 -13.45 -4.53
C VAL A 46 -12.81 -13.65 -3.62
N ILE A 47 -11.73 -12.93 -3.89
CA ILE A 47 -10.48 -12.96 -3.15
C ILE A 47 -10.31 -11.63 -2.42
N GLY A 48 -10.33 -11.66 -1.09
CA GLY A 48 -10.02 -10.51 -0.24
C GLY A 48 -8.53 -10.48 0.10
N VAL A 49 -7.92 -9.29 0.13
CA VAL A 49 -6.55 -9.09 0.58
C VAL A 49 -6.53 -8.07 1.71
N THR A 50 -6.06 -8.47 2.88
CA THR A 50 -5.96 -7.60 4.06
C THR A 50 -4.57 -7.67 4.68
N GLY A 51 -4.26 -6.69 5.50
CA GLY A 51 -3.00 -6.51 6.20
C GLY A 51 -2.68 -5.02 6.37
N THR A 52 -1.60 -4.68 7.03
CA THR A 52 -1.15 -3.29 7.13
C THR A 52 -0.48 -2.86 5.85
N LYS A 53 0.48 -3.60 5.35
CA LYS A 53 1.27 -3.33 4.14
C LYS A 53 1.13 -4.45 3.11
N GLY A 54 1.50 -4.17 1.88
CA GLY A 54 1.54 -5.16 0.79
C GLY A 54 0.20 -5.44 0.09
N LYS A 55 -0.95 -5.04 0.65
CA LYS A 55 -2.28 -5.32 0.10
C LYS A 55 -2.41 -5.02 -1.40
N THR A 56 -2.09 -3.78 -1.78
CA THR A 56 -2.18 -3.31 -3.17
C THR A 56 -1.27 -4.11 -4.09
N SER A 57 -0.01 -4.33 -3.66
CA SER A 57 0.96 -5.11 -4.45
C SER A 57 0.49 -6.55 -4.63
N VAL A 58 0.00 -7.20 -3.58
CA VAL A 58 -0.57 -8.56 -3.69
C VAL A 58 -1.76 -8.58 -4.64
N THR A 59 -2.66 -7.59 -4.59
CA THR A 59 -3.83 -7.56 -5.50
C THR A 59 -3.42 -7.36 -6.95
N GLU A 60 -2.41 -6.52 -7.24
CA GLU A 60 -1.90 -6.30 -8.60
C GLU A 60 -1.19 -7.56 -9.13
N LEU A 61 -0.30 -8.17 -8.34
CA LEU A 61 0.41 -9.37 -8.71
C LEU A 61 -0.54 -10.56 -8.93
N LEU A 62 -1.53 -10.71 -8.06
CA LEU A 62 -2.55 -11.74 -8.20
C LEU A 62 -3.42 -11.52 -9.45
N SER A 63 -3.78 -10.26 -9.76
CA SER A 63 -4.50 -9.93 -11.00
C SER A 63 -3.68 -10.35 -12.22
N ALA A 64 -2.39 -10.04 -12.26
CA ALA A 64 -1.51 -10.43 -13.35
C ALA A 64 -1.44 -11.96 -13.53
N ILE A 65 -1.31 -12.71 -12.44
CA ILE A 65 -1.27 -14.19 -12.49
C ILE A 65 -2.58 -14.76 -13.02
N LEU A 66 -3.72 -14.26 -12.51
CA LEU A 66 -5.03 -14.80 -12.90
C LEU A 66 -5.37 -14.45 -14.35
N GLU A 67 -4.99 -13.27 -14.83
CA GLU A 67 -5.17 -12.88 -16.23
C GLU A 67 -4.30 -13.72 -17.17
N GLU A 68 -3.04 -13.99 -16.81
CA GLU A 68 -2.17 -14.90 -17.55
C GLU A 68 -2.72 -16.33 -17.61
N ALA A 69 -3.41 -16.75 -16.54
CA ALA A 69 -4.11 -18.03 -16.49
C ALA A 69 -5.45 -18.04 -17.24
N GLY A 70 -5.84 -16.94 -17.88
CA GLY A 70 -7.06 -16.84 -18.72
C GLY A 70 -8.33 -16.45 -17.97
N PHE A 71 -8.24 -16.01 -16.69
CA PHE A 71 -9.41 -15.51 -15.97
C PHE A 71 -9.76 -14.08 -16.38
N MET A 72 -11.06 -13.78 -16.47
CA MET A 72 -11.53 -12.41 -16.59
C MET A 72 -11.66 -11.80 -15.19
N VAL A 73 -10.75 -10.87 -14.84
CA VAL A 73 -10.58 -10.35 -13.49
C VAL A 73 -11.23 -8.99 -13.29
N ALA A 74 -11.97 -8.84 -12.18
CA ALA A 74 -12.31 -7.56 -11.60
C ALA A 74 -11.39 -7.25 -10.42
N LEU A 75 -10.85 -6.02 -10.33
CA LEU A 75 -9.91 -5.59 -9.29
C LEU A 75 -10.34 -4.26 -8.68
N MET A 76 -10.40 -4.22 -7.35
CA MET A 76 -10.61 -2.99 -6.58
C MET A 76 -9.50 -2.83 -5.55
N ASN A 77 -8.65 -1.81 -5.73
CA ASN A 77 -7.58 -1.49 -4.79
C ASN A 77 -7.34 0.02 -4.67
N SER A 78 -6.28 0.43 -4.00
CA SER A 78 -5.93 1.85 -3.82
C SER A 78 -5.47 2.54 -5.11
N ILE A 79 -4.99 1.80 -6.10
CA ILE A 79 -4.47 2.33 -7.37
C ILE A 79 -5.58 2.50 -8.40
N ARG A 80 -6.41 1.45 -8.57
CA ARG A 80 -7.38 1.40 -9.67
C ARG A 80 -8.61 0.55 -9.39
N PHE A 81 -9.63 0.78 -10.20
CA PHE A 81 -10.77 -0.12 -10.39
C PHE A 81 -10.68 -0.72 -11.79
N LYS A 82 -10.69 -2.04 -11.88
CA LYS A 82 -10.61 -2.77 -13.14
C LYS A 82 -11.79 -3.73 -13.27
N THR A 83 -12.35 -3.84 -14.49
CA THR A 83 -13.40 -4.80 -14.83
C THR A 83 -13.07 -5.36 -16.21
N GLY A 84 -12.57 -6.59 -16.26
CA GLY A 84 -12.03 -7.16 -17.49
C GLY A 84 -10.90 -6.30 -18.07
N ALA A 85 -11.03 -5.87 -19.32
CA ALA A 85 -10.05 -5.00 -19.97
C ALA A 85 -10.14 -3.52 -19.56
N GLU A 86 -11.27 -3.08 -19.01
CA GLU A 86 -11.46 -1.68 -18.61
C GLU A 86 -10.79 -1.40 -17.27
N SER A 87 -9.88 -0.43 -17.22
CA SER A 87 -9.18 0.00 -16.01
C SER A 87 -9.25 1.52 -15.84
N LYS A 88 -9.62 1.96 -14.62
CA LYS A 88 -9.72 3.38 -14.26
C LYS A 88 -8.94 3.68 -12.99
N PRO A 89 -8.17 4.77 -12.90
CA PRO A 89 -7.51 5.17 -11.67
C PRO A 89 -8.50 5.33 -10.50
N ASN A 90 -8.11 4.89 -9.31
CA ASN A 90 -8.91 5.10 -8.12
C ASN A 90 -8.74 6.54 -7.60
N ARG A 91 -9.68 7.41 -7.93
CA ARG A 91 -9.71 8.80 -7.46
C ARG A 91 -10.48 9.00 -6.16
N THR A 92 -10.99 7.93 -5.55
CA THR A 92 -11.81 8.02 -4.32
C THR A 92 -10.98 8.18 -3.05
N ARG A 93 -9.66 7.97 -3.11
CA ARG A 93 -8.73 7.94 -1.97
C ARG A 93 -9.10 6.89 -0.91
N MET A 94 -9.87 5.89 -1.30
CA MET A 94 -10.28 4.77 -0.45
C MET A 94 -9.88 3.46 -1.12
N SER A 95 -9.01 2.70 -0.48
CA SER A 95 -8.65 1.35 -0.97
C SER A 95 -9.87 0.42 -1.00
N MET A 96 -10.72 0.54 0.00
CA MET A 96 -12.00 -0.16 0.08
C MET A 96 -13.13 0.86 -0.03
N ALA A 97 -13.79 0.93 -1.16
CA ALA A 97 -14.84 1.90 -1.46
C ALA A 97 -16.09 1.72 -0.58
N GLY A 98 -17.05 2.64 -0.69
CA GLY A 98 -18.29 2.60 0.09
C GLY A 98 -19.13 1.34 -0.18
N ARG A 99 -19.90 0.89 0.82
CA ARG A 99 -20.62 -0.38 0.83
C ARG A 99 -21.58 -0.59 -0.35
N MET A 100 -22.31 0.45 -0.75
CA MET A 100 -23.15 0.42 -1.95
C MET A 100 -22.30 0.35 -3.22
N PHE A 101 -21.19 1.07 -3.25
CA PHE A 101 -20.27 1.10 -4.39
C PHE A 101 -19.63 -0.27 -4.62
N ILE A 102 -19.21 -0.97 -3.56
CA ILE A 102 -18.62 -2.32 -3.70
C ILE A 102 -19.63 -3.29 -4.31
N GLN A 103 -20.87 -3.29 -3.85
CA GLN A 103 -21.91 -4.16 -4.41
C GLN A 103 -22.22 -3.82 -5.89
N LYS A 104 -22.29 -2.50 -6.21
CA LYS A 104 -22.43 -2.03 -7.60
C LYS A 104 -21.24 -2.48 -8.46
N PHE A 105 -20.02 -2.35 -7.95
CA PHE A 105 -18.81 -2.77 -8.66
C PHE A 105 -18.82 -4.28 -8.94
N LEU A 106 -19.15 -5.11 -7.95
CA LEU A 106 -19.23 -6.56 -8.11
C LEU A 106 -20.34 -6.96 -9.10
N ARG A 107 -21.50 -6.27 -9.10
CA ARG A 107 -22.56 -6.49 -10.10
C ARG A 107 -22.07 -6.14 -11.49
N GLY A 108 -21.43 -4.97 -11.66
CA GLY A 108 -20.84 -4.58 -12.94
C GLY A 108 -19.76 -5.57 -13.43
N ALA A 109 -19.01 -6.18 -12.50
CA ALA A 109 -18.06 -7.23 -12.83
C ALA A 109 -18.74 -8.50 -13.37
N VAL A 110 -19.82 -8.96 -12.72
CA VAL A 110 -20.63 -10.09 -13.22
C VAL A 110 -21.22 -9.78 -14.61
N ASP A 111 -21.84 -8.60 -14.75
CA ASP A 111 -22.48 -8.18 -16.00
C ASP A 111 -21.47 -8.04 -17.15
N ALA A 112 -20.20 -7.73 -16.85
CA ALA A 112 -19.09 -7.69 -17.81
C ALA A 112 -18.46 -9.08 -18.06
N GLY A 113 -18.96 -10.15 -17.45
CA GLY A 113 -18.45 -11.51 -17.64
C GLY A 113 -17.20 -11.84 -16.84
N CYS A 114 -16.82 -11.02 -15.85
CA CYS A 114 -15.72 -11.38 -14.94
C CYS A 114 -16.07 -12.65 -14.16
N THR A 115 -15.07 -13.50 -13.94
CA THR A 115 -15.21 -14.74 -13.19
C THR A 115 -14.59 -14.64 -11.81
N VAL A 116 -13.67 -13.69 -11.62
CA VAL A 116 -12.93 -13.44 -10.37
C VAL A 116 -13.02 -11.97 -9.98
N ALA A 117 -13.19 -11.69 -8.69
CA ALA A 117 -13.05 -10.37 -8.11
C ALA A 117 -11.98 -10.36 -7.01
N ILE A 118 -11.01 -9.46 -7.12
CA ILE A 118 -9.95 -9.24 -6.12
C ILE A 118 -10.24 -7.91 -5.43
N LEU A 119 -10.35 -7.94 -4.09
CA LEU A 119 -10.72 -6.79 -3.28
C LEU A 119 -9.65 -6.47 -2.24
N GLU A 120 -9.10 -5.26 -2.27
CA GLU A 120 -8.31 -4.74 -1.18
C GLU A 120 -9.23 -4.39 -0.01
N MET A 121 -8.98 -4.98 1.18
CA MET A 121 -9.84 -4.86 2.35
C MET A 121 -9.10 -4.20 3.53
N THR A 122 -9.73 -3.17 4.13
CA THR A 122 -9.12 -2.32 5.16
C THR A 122 -9.84 -2.41 6.50
N SER A 123 -9.15 -2.14 7.61
CA SER A 123 -9.72 -2.09 8.95
C SER A 123 -10.82 -1.02 9.09
N GLU A 124 -10.61 0.16 8.48
CA GLU A 124 -11.61 1.22 8.45
C GLU A 124 -12.87 0.79 7.65
N GLY A 125 -12.66 0.06 6.54
CA GLY A 125 -13.74 -0.56 5.80
C GLY A 125 -14.51 -1.58 6.64
N ALA A 126 -13.82 -2.39 7.42
CA ALA A 126 -14.43 -3.37 8.32
C ALA A 126 -15.24 -2.70 9.43
N ARG A 127 -14.72 -1.62 10.06
CA ARG A 127 -15.42 -0.82 11.06
C ARG A 127 -16.73 -0.21 10.53
N GLN A 128 -16.76 0.12 9.26
CA GLN A 128 -17.93 0.62 8.55
C GLN A 128 -18.79 -0.47 7.89
N HIS A 129 -18.60 -1.74 8.21
CA HIS A 129 -19.33 -2.88 7.66
C HIS A 129 -19.26 -3.04 6.13
N ARG A 130 -18.20 -2.51 5.47
CA ARG A 130 -18.06 -2.56 4.01
C ARG A 130 -17.84 -3.98 3.49
N GLN A 131 -17.28 -4.90 4.30
CA GLN A 131 -17.09 -6.31 3.99
C GLN A 131 -18.36 -7.14 4.14
N ARG A 132 -19.39 -6.62 4.83
CA ARG A 132 -20.63 -7.39 5.08
C ARG A 132 -21.36 -7.72 3.79
N PHE A 133 -21.96 -8.89 3.74
CA PHE A 133 -22.67 -9.43 2.59
C PHE A 133 -21.80 -9.68 1.36
N ILE A 134 -20.48 -9.75 1.52
CA ILE A 134 -19.55 -10.24 0.51
C ILE A 134 -19.18 -11.67 0.90
N ASP A 135 -19.61 -12.64 0.11
CA ASP A 135 -19.24 -14.04 0.29
C ASP A 135 -17.83 -14.26 -0.33
N LEU A 136 -16.80 -14.38 0.53
CA LEU A 136 -15.42 -14.59 0.13
C LEU A 136 -15.15 -16.09 -0.11
N ASP A 137 -14.34 -16.41 -1.11
CA ASP A 137 -13.75 -17.74 -1.33
C ASP A 137 -12.37 -17.84 -0.66
N THR A 138 -11.57 -16.78 -0.82
CA THR A 138 -10.21 -16.72 -0.30
C THR A 138 -9.96 -15.39 0.41
N LEU A 139 -9.20 -15.44 1.49
CA LEU A 139 -8.65 -14.26 2.13
C LEU A 139 -7.13 -14.39 2.24
N VAL A 140 -6.41 -13.32 1.89
CA VAL A 140 -4.97 -13.19 2.12
C VAL A 140 -4.74 -12.25 3.30
N PHE A 141 -3.94 -12.69 4.26
CA PHE A 141 -3.40 -11.85 5.35
C PHE A 141 -1.91 -11.65 5.14
N THR A 142 -1.50 -10.40 4.92
CA THR A 142 -0.09 -10.08 4.62
C THR A 142 0.73 -9.81 5.87
N ASN A 143 0.28 -8.94 6.78
CA ASN A 143 0.97 -8.57 8.01
C ASN A 143 0.11 -7.63 8.89
N LEU A 144 0.53 -7.41 10.14
CA LEU A 144 -0.05 -6.42 11.03
C LEU A 144 1.04 -5.64 11.76
N ALA A 145 1.09 -4.33 11.51
CA ALA A 145 1.96 -3.38 12.20
C ALA A 145 1.15 -2.23 12.79
N PRO A 146 1.61 -1.53 13.83
CA PRO A 146 0.92 -0.38 14.40
C PRO A 146 0.67 0.73 13.37
N GLU A 147 -0.60 0.99 13.09
CA GLU A 147 -1.07 2.03 12.17
C GLU A 147 -2.51 2.40 12.52
N HIS A 148 -2.94 3.63 12.22
CA HIS A 148 -4.31 4.10 12.44
C HIS A 148 -4.79 4.02 13.90
N ILE A 149 -3.86 4.12 14.87
CA ILE A 149 -4.17 3.95 16.29
C ILE A 149 -5.14 5.05 16.75
N GLU A 150 -4.94 6.32 16.35
CA GLU A 150 -5.85 7.42 16.70
C GLU A 150 -7.27 7.20 16.15
N SER A 151 -7.40 6.63 14.96
CA SER A 151 -8.70 6.34 14.34
C SER A 151 -9.45 5.21 15.04
N HIS A 152 -8.72 4.21 15.55
CA HIS A 152 -9.30 3.02 16.19
C HIS A 152 -9.35 3.14 17.73
N GLY A 153 -8.60 4.07 18.33
CA GLY A 153 -8.49 4.27 19.77
C GLY A 153 -7.41 3.41 20.44
N SER A 154 -7.08 2.23 19.92
CA SER A 154 -5.95 1.40 20.37
C SER A 154 -5.48 0.45 19.27
N TYR A 155 -4.28 -0.14 19.47
CA TYR A 155 -3.76 -1.18 18.59
C TYR A 155 -4.65 -2.43 18.58
N GLU A 156 -5.18 -2.83 19.74
CA GLU A 156 -6.08 -3.97 19.89
C GLU A 156 -7.38 -3.75 19.10
N ALA A 157 -7.95 -2.55 19.17
CA ALA A 157 -9.16 -2.20 18.41
C ALA A 157 -8.88 -2.22 16.88
N TYR A 158 -7.72 -1.73 16.44
CA TYR A 158 -7.28 -1.82 15.05
C TYR A 158 -7.10 -3.27 14.60
N ARG A 159 -6.41 -4.10 15.40
CA ARG A 159 -6.20 -5.51 15.16
C ARG A 159 -7.54 -6.26 15.04
N ASP A 160 -8.45 -6.05 15.97
CA ASP A 160 -9.75 -6.72 16.01
C ASP A 160 -10.68 -6.26 14.86
N ALA A 161 -10.65 -4.97 14.51
CA ALA A 161 -11.35 -4.46 13.33
C ALA A 161 -10.86 -5.14 12.04
N LYS A 162 -9.55 -5.35 11.91
CA LYS A 162 -8.99 -6.06 10.76
C LYS A 162 -9.37 -7.54 10.76
N PHE A 163 -9.39 -8.19 11.93
CA PHE A 163 -9.79 -9.59 12.06
C PHE A 163 -11.28 -9.84 11.74
N GLU A 164 -12.16 -8.81 11.79
CA GLU A 164 -13.55 -8.92 11.30
C GLU A 164 -13.62 -9.31 9.80
N ILE A 165 -12.57 -9.01 9.03
CA ILE A 165 -12.48 -9.46 7.63
C ILE A 165 -12.25 -10.99 7.59
N GLY A 166 -11.41 -11.53 8.47
CA GLY A 166 -11.25 -12.99 8.64
C GLY A 166 -12.55 -13.67 9.08
N ARG A 167 -13.27 -13.07 10.03
CA ARG A 167 -14.60 -13.56 10.42
C ARG A 167 -15.62 -13.50 9.28
N GLN A 168 -15.47 -12.56 8.33
CA GLN A 168 -16.32 -12.53 7.15
C GLN A 168 -16.08 -13.73 6.23
N LEU A 169 -14.81 -14.12 6.02
CA LEU A 169 -14.49 -15.38 5.32
C LEU A 169 -15.12 -16.59 6.02
N ALA A 170 -14.97 -16.69 7.36
CA ALA A 170 -15.56 -17.79 8.13
C ALA A 170 -17.10 -17.85 8.02
N ARG A 171 -17.77 -16.73 7.81
CA ARG A 171 -19.23 -16.62 7.60
C ARG A 171 -19.66 -16.77 6.16
N SER A 172 -18.74 -16.82 5.21
CA SER A 172 -19.06 -17.00 3.79
C SER A 172 -19.86 -18.31 3.59
N ARG A 173 -20.83 -18.25 2.69
CA ARG A 173 -21.65 -19.42 2.31
C ARG A 173 -21.00 -20.30 1.28
N LYS A 174 -19.92 -19.82 0.69
CA LYS A 174 -19.17 -20.55 -0.34
C LYS A 174 -18.29 -21.65 0.27
N ARG A 175 -17.98 -22.63 -0.54
CA ARG A 175 -17.09 -23.76 -0.21
C ARG A 175 -16.31 -24.19 -1.46
N PRO A 176 -15.02 -24.57 -1.33
CA PRO A 176 -14.20 -24.44 -0.12
C PRO A 176 -13.81 -22.98 0.15
N ARG A 177 -13.51 -22.66 1.43
CA ARG A 177 -12.96 -21.36 1.83
C ARG A 177 -11.49 -21.53 2.18
N THR A 178 -10.68 -20.57 1.76
CA THR A 178 -9.23 -20.63 1.94
C THR A 178 -8.71 -19.38 2.66
N ILE A 179 -7.89 -19.55 3.68
CA ILE A 179 -7.05 -18.50 4.25
C ILE A 179 -5.59 -18.71 3.84
N VAL A 180 -4.96 -17.68 3.30
CA VAL A 180 -3.52 -17.61 3.02
C VAL A 180 -2.92 -16.57 3.95
N ALA A 181 -1.98 -16.93 4.82
CA ALA A 181 -1.45 -16.04 5.82
C ALA A 181 0.06 -16.08 5.92
N ASN A 182 0.67 -14.90 6.03
CA ASN A 182 2.11 -14.76 6.23
C ASN A 182 2.51 -15.25 7.63
N ALA A 183 3.14 -16.40 7.73
CA ALA A 183 3.52 -17.03 8.99
C ALA A 183 4.72 -16.36 9.69
N ASP A 184 5.41 -15.40 9.02
CA ASP A 184 6.42 -14.53 9.66
C ASP A 184 5.77 -13.50 10.61
N ASP A 185 4.45 -13.27 10.50
CA ASP A 185 3.70 -12.33 11.34
C ASP A 185 2.97 -13.05 12.47
N LEU A 186 3.15 -12.61 13.70
CA LEU A 186 2.57 -13.24 14.89
C LEU A 186 1.04 -13.30 14.86
N GLU A 187 0.38 -12.31 14.27
CA GLU A 187 -1.08 -12.26 14.18
C GLU A 187 -1.64 -13.26 13.16
N SER A 188 -0.81 -13.86 12.31
CA SER A 188 -1.22 -14.89 11.35
C SER A 188 -1.86 -16.10 12.02
N ALA A 189 -1.43 -16.44 13.23
CA ALA A 189 -1.99 -17.55 14.01
C ALA A 189 -3.52 -17.42 14.19
N ARG A 190 -4.02 -16.19 14.42
CA ARG A 190 -5.46 -15.92 14.54
C ARG A 190 -6.22 -16.18 13.24
N TYR A 191 -5.61 -15.90 12.09
CA TYR A 191 -6.22 -16.12 10.79
C TYR A 191 -6.17 -17.60 10.39
N LEU A 192 -5.07 -18.27 10.67
CA LEU A 192 -4.88 -19.70 10.37
C LEU A 192 -5.78 -20.62 11.21
N THR A 193 -6.30 -20.14 12.36
CA THR A 193 -7.27 -20.89 13.19
C THR A 193 -8.73 -20.60 12.84
N LEU A 194 -9.01 -19.83 11.78
CA LEU A 194 -10.37 -19.63 11.32
C LEU A 194 -11.01 -20.94 10.87
N PRO A 195 -12.33 -21.16 11.14
CA PRO A 195 -13.05 -22.37 10.72
C PRO A 195 -13.34 -22.33 9.21
N VAL A 196 -12.31 -22.65 8.42
CA VAL A 196 -12.32 -22.71 6.95
C VAL A 196 -11.76 -24.04 6.48
N GLU A 197 -11.99 -24.41 5.24
CA GLU A 197 -11.62 -25.71 4.71
C GLU A 197 -10.12 -25.83 4.39
N ALA A 198 -9.44 -24.70 4.09
CA ALA A 198 -8.01 -24.67 3.86
C ALA A 198 -7.34 -23.48 4.57
N ALA A 199 -6.26 -23.77 5.30
CA ALA A 199 -5.40 -22.76 5.93
C ALA A 199 -3.97 -22.96 5.43
N LEU A 200 -3.47 -21.99 4.68
CA LEU A 200 -2.20 -22.06 3.95
C LEU A 200 -1.24 -21.01 4.51
N PRO A 201 -0.35 -21.37 5.43
CA PRO A 201 0.73 -20.48 5.84
C PRO A 201 1.76 -20.35 4.74
N PHE A 202 2.40 -19.18 4.62
CA PHE A 202 3.55 -18.96 3.75
C PHE A 202 4.65 -18.19 4.44
N THR A 203 5.90 -18.52 4.13
CA THR A 203 7.14 -17.78 4.50
C THR A 203 8.12 -17.88 3.35
N LEU A 204 9.02 -16.90 3.18
CA LEU A 204 10.08 -17.01 2.19
C LEU A 204 11.05 -18.15 2.53
N SER A 205 11.33 -18.39 3.79
CA SER A 205 12.21 -19.48 4.25
C SER A 205 11.73 -20.88 3.86
N SER A 206 10.42 -21.04 3.59
CA SER A 206 9.87 -22.32 3.08
C SER A 206 9.95 -22.45 1.56
N HIS A 207 10.50 -21.42 0.87
CA HIS A 207 10.54 -21.33 -0.59
C HIS A 207 11.97 -21.02 -1.09
N GLU A 208 12.94 -21.60 -0.42
CA GLU A 208 14.36 -21.52 -0.79
C GLU A 208 14.68 -22.31 -2.08
N PRO A 209 15.70 -21.89 -2.87
CA PRO A 209 16.48 -20.69 -2.65
C PRO A 209 15.71 -19.42 -3.05
N TYR A 210 15.91 -18.34 -2.29
CA TYR A 210 15.38 -17.02 -2.62
C TYR A 210 16.45 -15.93 -2.44
N GLY A 211 16.28 -14.78 -3.08
CA GLY A 211 17.14 -13.61 -2.92
C GLY A 211 16.53 -12.40 -3.57
N ALA A 212 16.82 -11.22 -3.02
CA ALA A 212 16.34 -9.94 -3.51
C ALA A 212 17.42 -8.85 -3.40
N ASP A 213 17.41 -7.92 -4.35
CA ASP A 213 18.21 -6.71 -4.37
C ASP A 213 17.39 -5.50 -4.84
N GLU A 214 18.08 -4.41 -5.21
CA GLU A 214 17.44 -3.19 -5.70
C GLU A 214 16.80 -3.32 -7.09
N ARG A 215 17.07 -4.38 -7.83
CA ARG A 215 16.57 -4.60 -9.20
C ARG A 215 15.44 -5.60 -9.26
N GLY A 216 15.31 -6.42 -8.22
CA GLY A 216 14.30 -7.46 -8.16
C GLY A 216 14.71 -8.63 -7.30
N GLY A 217 14.27 -9.82 -7.67
CA GLY A 217 14.60 -11.00 -6.92
C GLY A 217 13.93 -12.26 -7.44
N PHE A 218 14.07 -13.34 -6.69
CA PHE A 218 13.45 -14.63 -7.02
C PHE A 218 13.17 -15.44 -5.75
N PHE A 219 12.28 -16.41 -5.87
CA PHE A 219 12.01 -17.48 -4.91
C PHE A 219 11.64 -18.77 -5.65
N THR A 220 11.61 -19.89 -4.95
CA THR A 220 11.23 -21.19 -5.53
C THR A 220 9.86 -21.63 -5.03
N LEU A 221 8.97 -22.01 -5.94
CA LEU A 221 7.63 -22.54 -5.64
C LEU A 221 7.44 -23.85 -6.42
N ASP A 222 7.25 -24.99 -5.72
CA ASP A 222 7.07 -26.32 -6.33
C ASP A 222 8.12 -26.59 -7.44
N ASP A 223 9.38 -26.49 -7.12
CA ASP A 223 10.53 -26.65 -8.05
C ASP A 223 10.59 -25.64 -9.22
N THR A 224 9.69 -24.66 -9.25
CA THR A 224 9.70 -23.59 -10.27
C THR A 224 10.34 -22.35 -9.69
N LYS A 225 11.40 -21.84 -10.35
CA LYS A 225 11.98 -20.52 -10.03
C LYS A 225 11.03 -19.43 -10.50
N ILE A 226 10.63 -18.57 -9.60
CA ILE A 226 9.79 -17.39 -9.85
C ILE A 226 10.68 -16.16 -9.77
N SER A 227 10.81 -15.41 -10.84
CA SER A 227 11.59 -14.16 -10.89
C SER A 227 10.68 -12.93 -10.87
N LEU A 228 11.20 -11.83 -10.34
CA LEU A 228 10.51 -10.53 -10.18
C LEU A 228 11.43 -9.38 -10.49
N HIS A 229 10.91 -8.34 -11.15
CA HIS A 229 11.61 -7.08 -11.40
C HIS A 229 11.30 -6.01 -10.33
N LEU A 230 10.60 -6.38 -9.25
CA LEU A 230 10.25 -5.49 -8.14
C LEU A 230 11.26 -5.64 -7.01
N PRO A 231 11.82 -4.52 -6.48
CA PRO A 231 12.94 -4.55 -5.54
C PRO A 231 12.54 -5.05 -4.15
N GLY A 232 13.51 -5.63 -3.46
CA GLY A 232 13.47 -5.94 -2.05
C GLY A 232 12.67 -7.19 -1.66
N GLU A 233 12.99 -7.71 -0.48
CA GLU A 233 12.37 -8.92 0.07
C GLU A 233 10.86 -8.76 0.31
N PHE A 234 10.39 -7.53 0.61
CA PHE A 234 8.95 -7.27 0.78
C PHE A 234 8.17 -7.51 -0.53
N SER A 235 8.78 -7.28 -1.70
CA SER A 235 8.17 -7.59 -3.00
C SER A 235 8.08 -9.09 -3.22
N LEU A 236 9.11 -9.85 -2.82
CA LEU A 236 9.05 -11.32 -2.86
C LEU A 236 7.94 -11.86 -1.96
N LYS A 237 7.79 -11.35 -0.72
CA LYS A 237 6.70 -11.75 0.20
C LYS A 237 5.32 -11.48 -0.40
N ASN A 238 5.14 -10.33 -1.05
CA ASN A 238 3.89 -10.00 -1.74
C ASN A 238 3.61 -10.93 -2.92
N ALA A 239 4.63 -11.23 -3.72
CA ALA A 239 4.52 -12.14 -4.86
C ALA A 239 4.26 -13.60 -4.42
N LEU A 240 4.91 -14.04 -3.36
CA LEU A 240 4.69 -15.37 -2.78
C LEU A 240 3.25 -15.50 -2.27
N ALA A 241 2.71 -14.48 -1.58
CA ALA A 241 1.31 -14.47 -1.16
C ALA A 241 0.36 -14.66 -2.35
N ALA A 242 0.58 -13.92 -3.45
CA ALA A 242 -0.21 -14.04 -4.68
C ALA A 242 -0.03 -15.42 -5.34
N ALA A 243 1.20 -15.94 -5.38
CA ALA A 243 1.53 -17.23 -5.95
C ALA A 243 0.89 -18.39 -5.18
N VAL A 244 0.88 -18.36 -3.85
CA VAL A 244 0.22 -19.38 -3.00
C VAL A 244 -1.29 -19.40 -3.27
N VAL A 245 -1.95 -18.24 -3.40
CA VAL A 245 -3.37 -18.19 -3.82
C VAL A 245 -3.56 -18.82 -5.19
N ALA A 246 -2.74 -18.46 -6.17
CA ALA A 246 -2.82 -18.99 -7.52
C ALA A 246 -2.61 -20.53 -7.55
N ARG A 247 -1.67 -21.04 -6.77
CA ARG A 247 -1.45 -22.50 -6.60
C ARG A 247 -2.67 -23.18 -5.99
N ALA A 248 -3.28 -22.60 -4.97
CA ALA A 248 -4.50 -23.13 -4.36
C ALA A 248 -5.68 -23.18 -5.35
N LEU A 249 -5.69 -22.31 -6.36
CA LEU A 249 -6.64 -22.33 -7.48
C LEU A 249 -6.24 -23.29 -8.62
N GLY A 250 -5.15 -24.05 -8.46
CA GLY A 250 -4.69 -25.03 -9.45
C GLY A 250 -3.85 -24.46 -10.60
N ILE A 251 -3.41 -23.21 -10.53
CA ILE A 251 -2.58 -22.60 -11.57
C ILE A 251 -1.15 -23.18 -11.48
N ARG A 252 -0.61 -23.55 -12.64
CA ARG A 252 0.73 -24.14 -12.74
C ARG A 252 1.83 -23.13 -12.40
N GLY A 253 2.92 -23.57 -11.75
CA GLY A 253 4.09 -22.76 -11.41
C GLY A 253 4.68 -22.02 -12.62
N SER A 254 4.73 -22.64 -13.79
CA SER A 254 5.21 -22.01 -15.02
C SER A 254 4.36 -20.80 -15.47
N THR A 255 3.04 -20.87 -15.32
CA THR A 255 2.13 -19.75 -15.60
C THR A 255 2.33 -18.62 -14.59
N ILE A 256 2.51 -18.96 -13.30
CA ILE A 256 2.80 -17.99 -12.24
C ILE A 256 4.12 -17.29 -12.52
N ALA A 257 5.18 -18.05 -12.86
CA ALA A 257 6.49 -17.50 -13.18
C ALA A 257 6.42 -16.52 -14.36
N HIS A 258 5.77 -16.93 -15.46
CA HIS A 258 5.63 -16.09 -16.64
C HIS A 258 4.82 -14.81 -16.38
N ALA A 259 3.76 -14.90 -15.59
CA ALA A 259 2.96 -13.74 -15.23
C ALA A 259 3.76 -12.72 -14.40
N LEU A 260 4.48 -13.19 -13.39
CA LEU A 260 5.23 -12.34 -12.48
C LEU A 260 6.47 -11.71 -13.15
N ASP A 261 7.11 -12.43 -14.06
CA ASP A 261 8.23 -11.92 -14.86
C ASP A 261 7.83 -10.75 -15.79
N LYS A 262 6.57 -10.69 -16.22
CA LYS A 262 6.02 -9.57 -17.01
C LYS A 262 5.71 -8.32 -16.19
N VAL A 263 5.67 -8.40 -14.86
CA VAL A 263 5.34 -7.25 -14.01
C VAL A 263 6.59 -6.43 -13.76
N GLU A 264 6.82 -5.42 -14.60
CA GLU A 264 7.98 -4.53 -14.48
C GLU A 264 7.83 -3.54 -13.32
N LYS A 265 6.62 -3.06 -13.03
CA LYS A 265 6.34 -2.08 -11.97
C LYS A 265 4.91 -2.11 -11.47
N ILE A 266 4.72 -1.62 -10.26
CA ILE A 266 3.41 -1.31 -9.69
C ILE A 266 3.39 0.19 -9.36
N PRO A 267 2.47 0.99 -9.92
CA PRO A 267 2.45 2.44 -9.70
C PRO A 267 2.48 2.81 -8.21
N GLY A 268 3.43 3.68 -7.83
CA GLY A 268 3.64 4.16 -6.45
C GLY A 268 4.00 3.09 -5.42
N ARG A 269 4.54 1.96 -5.85
CA ARG A 269 5.07 0.87 -5.01
C ARG A 269 6.46 0.51 -5.47
N ALA A 270 7.48 1.14 -4.87
CA ALA A 270 8.87 1.12 -5.33
C ALA A 270 8.96 1.35 -6.85
N GLU A 271 8.16 2.29 -7.36
CA GLU A 271 8.07 2.59 -8.78
C GLU A 271 9.33 3.34 -9.23
N GLU A 272 10.14 2.73 -10.08
CA GLU A 272 11.27 3.38 -10.69
C GLU A 272 10.83 4.36 -11.78
N ILE A 273 11.38 5.58 -11.74
CA ILE A 273 11.14 6.65 -12.70
C ILE A 273 12.41 6.85 -13.52
N ASP A 274 12.35 6.47 -14.78
CA ASP A 274 13.41 6.66 -15.74
C ASP A 274 13.06 7.78 -16.73
N ALA A 275 13.98 8.74 -16.87
CA ALA A 275 13.97 9.81 -17.87
C ALA A 275 15.34 9.94 -18.58
N GLY A 276 16.23 8.95 -18.40
CA GLY A 276 17.60 8.93 -18.94
C GLY A 276 18.68 9.48 -18.00
N GLN A 277 18.35 9.71 -16.71
CA GLN A 277 19.31 10.17 -15.70
C GLN A 277 20.29 9.05 -15.28
N PRO A 278 21.53 9.40 -14.85
CA PRO A 278 22.55 8.41 -14.46
C PRO A 278 22.43 7.93 -12.99
N PHE A 279 21.26 7.99 -12.40
CA PHE A 279 20.95 7.54 -11.03
C PHE A 279 19.53 6.99 -10.94
N THR A 280 19.27 6.13 -9.96
CA THR A 280 17.94 5.54 -9.74
C THR A 280 17.03 6.56 -9.05
N VAL A 281 15.79 6.69 -9.49
CA VAL A 281 14.73 7.47 -8.83
C VAL A 281 13.54 6.57 -8.57
N VAL A 282 13.07 6.55 -7.32
CA VAL A 282 12.01 5.66 -6.87
C VAL A 282 10.92 6.46 -6.17
N VAL A 283 9.68 6.18 -6.54
CA VAL A 283 8.48 6.71 -5.88
C VAL A 283 7.77 5.59 -5.14
N ASP A 284 7.51 5.78 -3.83
CA ASP A 284 6.83 4.79 -2.99
C ASP A 284 5.83 5.41 -2.02
N TYR A 285 4.83 4.62 -1.67
CA TYR A 285 3.80 4.97 -0.67
C TYR A 285 4.25 4.75 0.78
N ALA A 286 5.51 4.42 1.03
CA ALA A 286 6.05 4.20 2.37
C ALA A 286 5.87 5.46 3.25
N HIS A 287 5.04 5.35 4.30
CA HIS A 287 4.66 6.43 5.21
C HIS A 287 4.56 5.95 6.67
N THR A 288 5.18 4.81 6.98
CA THR A 288 5.28 4.25 8.33
C THR A 288 6.70 3.77 8.59
N PRO A 289 7.13 3.68 9.86
CA PRO A 289 8.47 3.22 10.22
C PRO A 289 8.90 1.94 9.48
N ASP A 290 8.09 0.89 9.56
CA ASP A 290 8.41 -0.42 8.97
C ASP A 290 8.52 -0.36 7.44
N SER A 291 7.61 0.39 6.77
CA SER A 291 7.65 0.51 5.31
C SER A 291 8.84 1.34 4.83
N LEU A 292 9.21 2.40 5.55
CA LEU A 292 10.42 3.18 5.24
C LEU A 292 11.67 2.32 5.40
N LYS A 293 11.79 1.60 6.53
CA LYS A 293 12.93 0.71 6.78
C LYS A 293 13.07 -0.33 5.67
N ALA A 294 11.97 -1.01 5.33
CA ALA A 294 11.96 -2.03 4.28
C ALA A 294 12.36 -1.48 2.90
N LEU A 295 11.86 -0.28 2.55
CA LEU A 295 12.25 0.39 1.30
C LEU A 295 13.74 0.78 1.30
N TYR A 296 14.22 1.39 2.37
CA TYR A 296 15.62 1.82 2.48
C TYR A 296 16.59 0.64 2.48
N ASP A 297 16.20 -0.49 3.08
CA ASP A 297 17.00 -1.72 3.08
C ASP A 297 17.07 -2.36 1.67
N ALA A 298 15.99 -2.31 0.89
CA ALA A 298 15.98 -2.80 -0.48
C ALA A 298 17.00 -2.09 -1.39
N TYR A 299 17.32 -0.84 -1.07
CA TYR A 299 18.36 -0.04 -1.76
C TYR A 299 19.63 0.11 -0.91
N GLY A 300 19.87 -0.83 0.02
CA GLY A 300 20.96 -0.76 1.00
C GLY A 300 22.36 -0.66 0.39
N ALA A 301 22.58 -1.25 -0.79
CA ALA A 301 23.85 -1.21 -1.50
C ALA A 301 24.14 0.14 -2.20
N LEU A 302 23.16 1.04 -2.25
CA LEU A 302 23.26 2.32 -2.94
C LEU A 302 23.42 3.49 -1.96
N ARG A 303 24.06 4.57 -2.42
CA ARG A 303 24.02 5.86 -1.74
C ARG A 303 22.62 6.43 -1.86
N LYS A 304 21.96 6.74 -0.73
CA LYS A 304 20.56 7.12 -0.68
C LYS A 304 20.36 8.61 -0.37
N ILE A 305 19.63 9.29 -1.24
CA ILE A 305 19.06 10.62 -1.01
C ILE A 305 17.56 10.44 -0.81
N CYS A 306 17.07 10.70 0.41
CA CYS A 306 15.70 10.40 0.78
C CYS A 306 14.88 11.70 0.90
N VAL A 307 13.77 11.79 0.14
CA VAL A 307 12.77 12.84 0.26
C VAL A 307 11.65 12.31 1.16
N LEU A 308 11.52 12.90 2.34
CA LEU A 308 10.62 12.42 3.40
C LEU A 308 9.69 13.53 3.87
N GLY A 309 8.41 13.26 3.90
CA GLY A 309 7.38 14.03 4.56
C GLY A 309 6.65 13.20 5.63
N ALA A 310 5.66 13.82 6.24
CA ALA A 310 4.72 13.11 7.11
C ALA A 310 3.33 13.72 7.00
N THR A 311 2.30 12.87 7.09
CA THR A 311 0.90 13.28 7.05
C THR A 311 0.51 14.00 8.34
N GLY A 312 -0.18 15.14 8.21
CA GLY A 312 -0.79 15.91 9.29
C GLY A 312 -2.19 15.45 9.66
N GLY A 313 -2.97 16.38 10.23
CA GLY A 313 -4.35 16.13 10.64
C GLY A 313 -4.46 15.26 11.90
N GLY A 314 -3.44 15.27 12.76
CA GLY A 314 -3.38 14.51 14.02
C GLY A 314 -3.22 13.00 13.85
N ARG A 315 -2.86 12.53 12.67
CA ARG A 315 -2.75 11.09 12.38
C ARG A 315 -1.41 10.52 12.82
N ASP A 316 -1.46 9.50 13.71
CA ASP A 316 -0.29 8.72 14.14
C ASP A 316 0.97 9.59 14.36
N THR A 317 0.84 10.69 15.11
CA THR A 317 1.93 11.67 15.34
C THR A 317 3.16 11.03 15.97
N TRP A 318 2.95 9.97 16.76
CA TRP A 318 4.02 9.18 17.40
C TRP A 318 5.03 8.62 16.40
N LYS A 319 4.63 8.37 15.16
CA LYS A 319 5.52 7.78 14.14
C LYS A 319 6.52 8.80 13.56
N ARG A 320 6.23 10.11 13.60
CA ARG A 320 7.04 11.16 12.99
C ARG A 320 8.51 11.12 13.45
N PRO A 321 8.82 11.16 14.75
CA PRO A 321 10.20 11.07 15.20
C PRO A 321 10.84 9.71 14.89
N VAL A 322 10.07 8.61 14.90
CA VAL A 322 10.58 7.29 14.54
C VAL A 322 10.98 7.24 13.06
N MET A 323 10.17 7.83 12.18
CA MET A 323 10.46 7.95 10.74
C MET A 323 11.72 8.79 10.50
N GLY A 324 11.85 9.92 11.21
CA GLY A 324 13.06 10.77 11.16
C GLY A 324 14.32 10.01 11.56
N ARG A 325 14.27 9.24 12.65
CA ARG A 325 15.39 8.40 13.09
C ARG A 325 15.79 7.38 12.02
N ILE A 326 14.83 6.64 11.48
CA ILE A 326 15.08 5.63 10.44
C ILE A 326 15.70 6.27 9.19
N ALA A 327 15.18 7.41 8.76
CA ALA A 327 15.76 8.13 7.61
C ALA A 327 17.19 8.57 7.87
N ASN A 328 17.49 9.09 9.08
CA ASN A 328 18.84 9.48 9.47
C ASN A 328 19.81 8.31 9.53
N GLU A 329 19.36 7.14 9.98
CA GLU A 329 20.19 5.92 10.08
C GLU A 329 20.44 5.30 8.69
N CYS A 330 19.45 5.29 7.81
CA CYS A 330 19.49 4.53 6.57
C CYS A 330 19.90 5.35 5.33
N CYS A 331 19.71 6.68 5.32
CA CYS A 331 19.94 7.53 4.16
C CYS A 331 21.22 8.34 4.31
N ASP A 332 21.92 8.58 3.18
CA ASP A 332 23.14 9.43 3.16
C ASP A 332 22.81 10.92 3.20
N THR A 333 21.71 11.29 2.62
CA THR A 333 21.15 12.65 2.64
C THR A 333 19.65 12.57 2.86
N VAL A 334 19.10 13.41 3.73
CA VAL A 334 17.67 13.51 3.99
C VAL A 334 17.19 14.91 3.66
N ILE A 335 16.18 14.99 2.81
CA ILE A 335 15.45 16.23 2.49
C ILE A 335 14.04 16.09 3.07
N LEU A 336 13.73 16.92 4.05
CA LEU A 336 12.42 16.98 4.68
C LEU A 336 11.52 17.95 3.93
N THR A 337 10.27 17.56 3.69
CA THR A 337 9.32 18.33 2.88
C THR A 337 7.89 18.15 3.37
N ASP A 338 6.99 19.04 2.93
CA ASP A 338 5.56 18.88 3.17
C ASP A 338 4.99 17.69 2.39
N GLU A 339 3.91 17.10 2.92
CA GLU A 339 3.20 15.95 2.31
C GLU A 339 1.69 16.23 2.25
N ASP A 340 0.97 15.99 3.33
CA ASP A 340 -0.46 16.25 3.50
C ASP A 340 -0.70 16.91 4.87
N PRO A 341 -0.51 18.23 5.01
CA PRO A 341 -0.61 18.89 6.30
C PRO A 341 -2.04 18.94 6.85
N TYR A 342 -3.05 18.90 5.99
CA TYR A 342 -4.44 19.15 6.37
C TYR A 342 -4.59 20.51 7.10
N ASP A 343 -5.21 20.54 8.28
CA ASP A 343 -5.39 21.74 9.09
C ASP A 343 -4.23 21.98 10.09
N GLU A 344 -3.19 21.12 10.09
CA GLU A 344 -2.01 21.22 10.95
C GLU A 344 -0.95 22.14 10.34
N ASP A 345 -0.06 22.70 11.16
CA ASP A 345 1.05 23.51 10.70
C ASP A 345 2.13 22.61 10.06
N PRO A 346 2.44 22.78 8.76
CA PRO A 346 3.43 21.95 8.07
C PRO A 346 4.82 22.04 8.70
N GLN A 347 5.21 23.21 9.23
CA GLN A 347 6.50 23.42 9.88
C GLN A 347 6.61 22.56 11.13
N LYS A 348 5.54 22.49 11.95
CA LYS A 348 5.50 21.66 13.15
C LYS A 348 5.60 20.18 12.82
N ILE A 349 4.98 19.72 11.72
CA ILE A 349 5.10 18.33 11.27
C ILE A 349 6.56 17.97 10.99
N ILE A 350 7.29 18.87 10.30
CA ILE A 350 8.71 18.68 10.00
C ILE A 350 9.55 18.69 11.26
N GLU A 351 9.26 19.58 12.22
CA GLU A 351 9.93 19.62 13.52
C GLU A 351 9.74 18.30 14.29
N ASP A 352 8.54 17.73 14.30
CA ASP A 352 8.26 16.43 14.91
C ASP A 352 9.10 15.31 14.27
N VAL A 353 9.28 15.32 12.94
CA VAL A 353 10.16 14.37 12.25
C VAL A 353 11.63 14.60 12.67
N MET A 354 12.07 15.84 12.74
CA MET A 354 13.44 16.22 13.13
C MET A 354 13.76 15.82 14.58
N HIS A 355 12.79 15.78 15.49
CA HIS A 355 12.99 15.32 16.86
C HIS A 355 13.55 13.88 16.96
N GLY A 356 13.36 13.06 15.93
CA GLY A 356 13.96 11.73 15.86
C GLY A 356 15.38 11.70 15.32
N MET A 357 15.90 12.83 14.85
CA MET A 357 17.25 12.94 14.28
C MET A 357 18.21 13.48 15.34
N PRO A 358 19.44 12.95 15.45
CA PRO A 358 20.40 13.43 16.46
C PRO A 358 20.76 14.90 16.18
N ALA A 359 20.73 15.71 17.26
CA ALA A 359 21.16 17.10 17.24
C ALA A 359 22.49 17.22 18.01
N GLY A 360 23.49 17.90 17.46
CA GLY A 360 24.71 18.25 18.19
C GLY A 360 26.03 17.91 17.48
N VAL A 361 27.14 18.15 18.19
CA VAL A 361 28.51 17.87 17.74
C VAL A 361 28.69 16.37 17.60
N GLY A 362 28.86 15.89 16.35
CA GLY A 362 28.94 14.46 16.00
C GLY A 362 27.72 13.92 15.24
N ALA A 363 26.65 14.69 15.06
CA ALA A 363 25.58 14.35 14.11
C ALA A 363 26.18 14.26 12.71
N GLN A 364 26.22 13.06 12.14
CA GLN A 364 26.88 12.84 10.86
C GLN A 364 26.20 13.59 9.71
N LYS A 365 24.91 13.94 9.85
CA LYS A 365 24.10 14.54 8.77
C LYS A 365 23.03 15.46 9.35
N LYS A 366 23.01 16.72 8.93
CA LYS A 366 21.89 17.63 9.20
C LYS A 366 20.90 17.49 8.02
N PRO A 367 19.59 17.23 8.27
CA PRO A 367 18.62 17.20 7.18
C PRO A 367 18.49 18.57 6.54
N GLU A 368 18.30 18.60 5.22
CA GLU A 368 17.89 19.81 4.48
C GLU A 368 16.36 19.92 4.56
N VAL A 369 15.83 21.11 4.81
CA VAL A 369 14.37 21.36 4.87
C VAL A 369 13.98 22.16 3.65
N VAL A 370 13.16 21.58 2.77
CA VAL A 370 12.61 22.23 1.59
C VAL A 370 11.10 21.99 1.58
N MET A 371 10.33 22.96 2.08
CA MET A 371 8.90 22.79 2.33
C MET A 371 8.10 22.46 1.07
N ASP A 372 8.41 23.08 -0.06
CA ASP A 372 7.78 22.76 -1.35
C ASP A 372 8.27 21.39 -1.84
N ARG A 373 7.35 20.43 -1.95
CA ARG A 373 7.66 19.04 -2.31
C ARG A 373 8.25 18.91 -3.72
N ARG A 374 7.84 19.75 -4.67
CA ARG A 374 8.43 19.80 -6.02
C ARG A 374 9.87 20.27 -5.97
N LEU A 375 10.12 21.34 -5.21
CA LEU A 375 11.49 21.85 -5.04
C LEU A 375 12.37 20.88 -4.26
N ALA A 376 11.82 20.16 -3.31
CA ALA A 376 12.53 19.09 -2.58
C ALA A 376 12.98 17.96 -3.52
N MET A 377 12.11 17.51 -4.43
CA MET A 377 12.46 16.53 -5.45
C MET A 377 13.56 17.08 -6.40
N ARG A 378 13.40 18.29 -6.90
CA ARG A 378 14.41 18.94 -7.73
C ARG A 378 15.77 18.99 -7.04
N ARG A 379 15.80 19.42 -5.77
CA ARG A 379 17.02 19.47 -4.98
C ARG A 379 17.67 18.10 -4.80
N ALA A 380 16.87 17.05 -4.60
CA ALA A 380 17.35 15.68 -4.53
C ALA A 380 18.00 15.24 -5.84
N PHE A 381 17.42 15.57 -6.97
CA PHE A 381 17.95 15.25 -8.30
C PHE A 381 19.23 16.01 -8.62
N GLU A 382 19.32 17.28 -8.26
CA GLU A 382 20.53 18.09 -8.38
C GLU A 382 21.69 17.46 -7.62
N LEU A 383 21.47 17.09 -6.35
CA LEU A 383 22.46 16.42 -5.52
C LEU A 383 22.86 15.06 -6.09
N ALA A 384 21.90 14.27 -6.56
CA ALA A 384 22.18 12.96 -7.16
C ALA A 384 23.04 13.10 -8.41
N HIS A 385 22.74 14.09 -9.24
CA HIS A 385 23.50 14.38 -10.46
C HIS A 385 24.92 14.86 -10.14
N GLU A 386 25.09 15.77 -9.18
CA GLU A 386 26.41 16.24 -8.71
C GLU A 386 27.28 15.09 -8.21
N TYR A 387 26.67 14.17 -7.42
CA TYR A 387 27.38 12.98 -6.95
C TYR A 387 27.71 12.01 -8.08
N ALA A 388 26.85 11.87 -9.09
CA ALA A 388 27.12 11.01 -10.25
C ALA A 388 28.29 11.55 -11.10
N LEU A 389 28.38 12.86 -11.29
CA LEU A 389 29.48 13.51 -12.04
C LEU A 389 30.80 13.53 -11.27
N GLY A 390 30.76 13.70 -9.95
CA GLY A 390 31.96 13.76 -9.09
C GLY A 390 32.67 12.41 -8.90
N ASN A 391 32.05 11.31 -9.31
CA ASN A 391 32.54 9.96 -9.08
C ASN A 391 32.99 9.28 -10.37
N THR A 392 34.30 9.38 -10.69
CA THR A 392 34.94 8.72 -11.84
C THR A 392 35.32 7.26 -11.60
N GLY A 393 34.92 6.62 -10.51
CA GLY A 393 35.42 5.31 -10.08
C GLY A 393 34.36 4.27 -9.71
N GLY A 394 34.07 3.35 -10.62
CA GLY A 394 33.61 1.98 -10.35
C GLY A 394 32.16 1.78 -9.85
N ALA A 395 31.74 0.50 -9.80
CA ALA A 395 30.38 0.03 -9.50
C ALA A 395 29.85 0.35 -8.07
N GLN A 396 30.70 0.88 -7.16
CA GLN A 396 30.33 1.21 -5.78
C GLN A 396 29.66 2.58 -5.60
N ASN A 397 29.44 3.35 -6.66
CA ASN A 397 28.95 4.73 -6.62
C ASN A 397 27.55 4.91 -7.20
N LYS A 398 26.72 3.87 -7.17
CA LYS A 398 25.34 3.99 -7.60
C LYS A 398 24.51 4.76 -6.55
N ILE A 399 23.66 5.65 -7.05
CA ILE A 399 22.86 6.55 -6.23
C ILE A 399 21.38 6.24 -6.45
N ALA A 400 20.61 6.26 -5.36
CA ALA A 400 19.14 6.20 -5.40
C ALA A 400 18.54 7.42 -4.74
N VAL A 401 17.62 8.09 -5.42
CA VAL A 401 16.71 9.09 -4.84
C VAL A 401 15.40 8.39 -4.50
N LEU A 402 15.06 8.35 -3.21
CA LEU A 402 13.86 7.68 -2.70
C LEU A 402 12.82 8.71 -2.26
N ILE A 403 11.73 8.82 -2.99
CA ILE A 403 10.63 9.77 -2.75
C ILE A 403 9.50 9.01 -2.09
N THR A 404 9.21 9.32 -0.83
CA THR A 404 8.29 8.55 0.01
C THR A 404 7.07 9.33 0.46
N GLY A 405 6.01 8.60 0.84
CA GLY A 405 4.81 9.12 1.49
C GLY A 405 3.56 9.05 0.61
N LYS A 406 3.57 9.64 -0.57
CA LYS A 406 2.36 9.79 -1.40
C LYS A 406 2.11 8.67 -2.41
N GLY A 407 3.16 8.10 -3.02
CA GLY A 407 2.98 7.06 -4.04
C GLY A 407 1.98 7.48 -5.12
N THR A 408 0.81 6.84 -5.15
CA THR A 408 -0.28 7.13 -6.10
C THR A 408 -1.37 8.06 -5.56
N ASP A 409 -1.20 8.70 -4.41
CA ASP A 409 -2.18 9.66 -3.90
C ASP A 409 -2.43 10.79 -4.92
N PRO A 410 -3.67 11.04 -5.34
CA PRO A 410 -3.97 11.93 -6.46
C PRO A 410 -3.96 13.42 -6.10
N SER A 411 -3.72 13.77 -4.83
CA SER A 411 -3.73 15.16 -4.37
C SER A 411 -2.91 15.37 -3.11
N VAL A 412 -2.39 16.58 -2.92
CA VAL A 412 -1.90 17.10 -1.63
C VAL A 412 -3.08 17.73 -0.88
N CYS A 413 -3.22 17.41 0.41
CA CYS A 413 -4.31 17.88 1.26
C CYS A 413 -3.86 19.02 2.17
N GLY A 414 -4.45 20.19 1.97
CA GLY A 414 -4.21 21.40 2.75
C GLY A 414 -5.39 21.81 3.64
N LYS A 415 -5.27 22.99 4.25
CA LYS A 415 -6.25 23.57 5.18
C LYS A 415 -7.67 23.66 4.60
N ASN A 416 -8.65 23.53 5.48
CA ASN A 416 -10.08 23.65 5.14
C ASN A 416 -10.55 22.66 4.05
N GLY A 417 -9.88 21.50 3.92
CA GLY A 417 -10.23 20.49 2.94
C GLY A 417 -9.76 20.81 1.52
N LEU A 418 -8.83 21.74 1.36
CA LEU A 418 -8.16 22.02 0.08
C LEU A 418 -7.51 20.74 -0.44
N GLN A 419 -7.70 20.43 -1.71
CA GLN A 419 -7.05 19.33 -2.42
C GLN A 419 -6.40 19.90 -3.69
N ILE A 420 -5.08 19.77 -3.75
CA ILE A 420 -4.30 20.19 -4.92
C ILE A 420 -3.96 18.93 -5.71
N PRO A 421 -4.36 18.79 -6.98
CA PRO A 421 -3.99 17.64 -7.81
C PRO A 421 -2.49 17.41 -7.80
N TRP A 422 -2.09 16.15 -7.60
CA TRP A 422 -0.69 15.79 -7.42
C TRP A 422 -0.38 14.38 -7.92
N SER A 423 0.85 14.19 -8.37
CA SER A 423 1.42 12.88 -8.68
C SER A 423 2.93 12.92 -8.46
N ASP A 424 3.42 12.18 -7.46
CA ASP A 424 4.87 12.09 -7.22
C ASP A 424 5.62 11.61 -8.47
N ALA A 425 5.14 10.56 -9.13
CA ALA A 425 5.75 10.04 -10.35
C ALA A 425 5.73 11.05 -11.52
N GLY A 426 4.62 11.80 -11.67
CA GLY A 426 4.50 12.84 -12.70
C GLY A 426 5.45 14.00 -12.45
N VAL A 427 5.47 14.52 -11.21
CA VAL A 427 6.37 15.63 -10.81
C VAL A 427 7.84 15.19 -10.91
N ALA A 428 8.17 13.98 -10.47
CA ALA A 428 9.54 13.47 -10.59
C ALA A 428 10.00 13.44 -12.04
N ARG A 429 9.19 12.93 -12.97
CA ARG A 429 9.52 12.91 -14.40
C ARG A 429 9.71 14.33 -14.97
N GLU A 430 8.79 15.25 -14.67
CA GLU A 430 8.90 16.63 -15.12
C GLU A 430 10.20 17.33 -14.65
N GLU A 431 10.56 17.13 -13.38
CA GLU A 431 11.76 17.78 -12.82
C GLU A 431 13.05 17.11 -13.31
N LEU A 432 13.06 15.79 -13.56
CA LEU A 432 14.18 15.09 -14.21
C LEU A 432 14.39 15.59 -15.64
N GLU A 433 13.32 15.69 -16.44
CA GLU A 433 13.41 16.19 -17.81
C GLU A 433 13.96 17.63 -17.89
N LYS A 434 13.55 18.49 -16.91
CA LYS A 434 14.11 19.85 -16.82
C LYS A 434 15.60 19.86 -16.47
N LEU A 435 16.01 19.02 -15.50
CA LEU A 435 17.40 18.91 -15.09
C LEU A 435 18.29 18.51 -16.26
N LEU A 436 17.87 17.50 -17.04
CA LEU A 436 18.64 16.99 -18.18
C LEU A 436 18.75 18.03 -19.29
N LYS A 437 17.64 18.71 -19.67
CA LYS A 437 17.64 19.76 -20.70
C LYS A 437 18.48 21.01 -20.36
N THR A 438 18.64 21.34 -19.09
CA THR A 438 19.39 22.54 -18.66
C THR A 438 20.90 22.30 -18.73
N ARG A 439 21.34 21.06 -18.89
CA ARG A 439 22.75 20.64 -18.84
C ARG A 439 23.26 19.99 -20.13
N GLU A 440 22.42 19.89 -21.19
CA GLU A 440 22.82 19.77 -22.59
C GLU A 440 23.24 21.14 -23.17
#